data_c88bf4193ed0130877a5c02da3a37d84
#
_entry.id   c88bf4193ed0130877a5c02da3a37d84
#
_cell.length_a   1.000
_cell.length_b   1.000
_cell.length_c   1.000
_cell.angle_alpha   90.00
_cell.angle_beta   90.00
_cell.angle_gamma   90.00
#
_symmetry.space_group_name_H-M   'P 1'
#
loop_
_entity.id
_entity.type
_entity.pdbx_description
1 polymer ?
#
loop_
_entity_poly.entity_id
_entity_poly.type
_entity_poly.pdbx_seq_one_letter_code
_entity_poly.pdbx_strand_id
1 'polypeptide(L)'
;MILRRANSFRFVVAALALAFAFALPAAAQNDNDHTLEAMQDEMNRSVARLQLPGQQKPFYIQYRILDVDIRSISASFGDLISSTHTRNRFMSVGVRVGDYQLDSSNFISQDGFQGSSSSAGEVGIDRDYNSLRQDLWQATDFAYKEALVNLSSKQAFLNSLARAPEIPDFSKEPPVVDVQPLLKSDWTSRNWEDEAREASRVFRNYPDLYGTRLHYYIVYTTYYLLTSEGTKLRISHTVSGIEASLSTQAIDGMSLHNYYSDYAQRPGDLPHPKDVSKSLAQVAQQLEDLRIAPDVSDYEGPVLFDAPAAASVLAQTLEPSLSGARPPLSSVPQFDQMMQQMGAHGDWGGRINTRVFPLNVSLTDNPTATTFQGQPLFGSYDVDDEGVRAQRVDIIENGILKNLLMSRRPGPDFEQSNGHARSALLSVPQPLSSNLVFQATNTLSPDDLRKKFLDICKSNGQQWCIEIKRMDNPALAAQTQQDFSDIISGIAQGLSSGDRLPLMVYRVYVSDGHEELVRGAHIKGLDLRAFRAIAGIGNDFTVYNFMQNAEAGITGTALDTFGSVEGGIPSSIVAPSLLLEDVELGGFHGEPRRLPLLPAPSLQ
;
A
#
# COMPACT_ATOMS: atom_id res chain seq x y z
N MET A 1 67.24 -32.58 -21.49
CA MET A 1 66.50 -31.42 -21.00
C MET A 1 65.19 -31.24 -21.75
N ILE A 2 64.37 -32.30 -21.85
CA ILE A 2 63.02 -32.31 -22.42
C ILE A 2 62.26 -33.40 -21.69
N LEU A 3 61.63 -33.10 -20.57
CA LEU A 3 60.65 -33.99 -19.87
C LEU A 3 60.13 -33.29 -18.62
N ARG A 4 59.41 -32.17 -18.79
CA ARG A 4 58.63 -31.55 -17.69
C ARG A 4 57.56 -30.57 -18.19
N ARG A 5 56.74 -30.96 -19.16
CA ARG A 5 55.60 -30.12 -19.61
C ARG A 5 54.35 -30.92 -20.01
N ALA A 6 54.15 -32.09 -19.47
CA ALA A 6 52.99 -32.93 -19.83
C ALA A 6 51.96 -33.18 -18.66
N ASN A 7 52.22 -32.67 -17.44
CA ASN A 7 51.32 -32.97 -16.29
C ASN A 7 50.42 -31.81 -15.86
N SER A 8 50.57 -30.60 -16.42
CA SER A 8 49.70 -29.46 -16.02
C SER A 8 48.39 -29.35 -16.83
N PHE A 9 48.31 -30.06 -17.98
CA PHE A 9 47.11 -30.00 -18.83
C PHE A 9 46.02 -31.03 -18.46
N ARG A 10 46.38 -32.05 -17.69
CA ARG A 10 45.42 -33.07 -17.23
C ARG A 10 44.67 -32.68 -15.97
N PHE A 11 45.17 -31.77 -15.16
CA PHE A 11 44.47 -31.29 -13.94
C PHE A 11 43.44 -30.20 -14.25
N VAL A 12 43.62 -29.40 -15.31
CA VAL A 12 42.68 -28.33 -15.67
C VAL A 12 41.42 -28.90 -16.35
N VAL A 13 41.55 -30.01 -17.10
CA VAL A 13 40.41 -30.67 -17.74
C VAL A 13 39.58 -31.47 -16.73
N ALA A 14 40.21 -32.03 -15.67
CA ALA A 14 39.49 -32.71 -14.60
C ALA A 14 38.75 -31.73 -13.65
N ALA A 15 39.25 -30.51 -13.47
CA ALA A 15 38.57 -29.48 -12.65
C ALA A 15 37.37 -28.83 -13.39
N LEU A 16 37.39 -28.76 -14.73
CA LEU A 16 36.26 -28.26 -15.54
C LEU A 16 35.18 -29.32 -15.74
N ALA A 17 35.49 -30.62 -15.65
CA ALA A 17 34.50 -31.69 -15.70
C ALA A 17 33.76 -31.90 -14.36
N LEU A 18 34.33 -31.49 -13.21
CA LEU A 18 33.65 -31.54 -11.91
C LEU A 18 32.73 -30.35 -11.62
N ALA A 19 32.84 -29.24 -12.34
CA ALA A 19 31.97 -28.07 -12.19
C ALA A 19 30.64 -28.18 -12.95
N PHE A 20 30.46 -29.19 -13.81
CA PHE A 20 29.22 -29.40 -14.59
C PHE A 20 28.31 -30.51 -14.01
N ALA A 21 28.66 -31.12 -12.88
CA ALA A 21 27.95 -32.29 -12.36
C ALA A 21 27.04 -32.01 -11.15
N PHE A 22 26.74 -30.74 -10.80
CA PHE A 22 25.82 -30.39 -9.73
C PHE A 22 24.76 -29.33 -10.12
N ALA A 23 24.28 -29.36 -11.35
CA ALA A 23 22.93 -28.95 -11.62
C ALA A 23 22.04 -30.20 -11.46
N LEU A 24 21.79 -30.61 -10.22
CA LEU A 24 20.65 -31.48 -9.92
C LEU A 24 19.42 -30.70 -10.39
N PRO A 25 18.59 -31.29 -11.31
CA PRO A 25 17.26 -30.73 -11.50
C PRO A 25 16.63 -30.72 -10.12
N ALA A 26 16.14 -29.57 -9.67
CA ALA A 26 15.26 -29.51 -8.52
C ALA A 26 14.20 -30.60 -8.77
N ALA A 27 14.22 -31.64 -7.95
CA ALA A 27 13.23 -32.69 -8.03
C ALA A 27 11.89 -31.95 -7.97
N ALA A 28 11.13 -32.01 -9.05
CA ALA A 28 9.74 -31.59 -9.03
C ALA A 28 9.11 -32.38 -7.90
N GLN A 29 8.98 -31.75 -6.76
CA GLN A 29 8.24 -32.29 -5.64
C GLN A 29 6.87 -32.56 -6.22
N ASN A 30 6.46 -33.83 -6.26
CA ASN A 30 5.10 -34.24 -6.67
C ASN A 30 4.15 -33.64 -5.63
N ASP A 31 3.89 -32.36 -5.78
CA ASP A 31 2.99 -31.59 -4.97
C ASP A 31 1.59 -31.88 -5.56
N ASN A 32 0.79 -32.69 -4.89
CA ASN A 32 -0.61 -32.97 -5.24
C ASN A 32 -1.44 -31.69 -5.06
N ASP A 33 -1.07 -30.63 -5.75
CA ASP A 33 -1.81 -29.36 -5.72
C ASP A 33 -3.01 -29.44 -6.68
N HIS A 34 -4.10 -30.00 -6.18
CA HIS A 34 -5.37 -30.09 -6.90
C HIS A 34 -5.92 -28.74 -7.33
N THR A 35 -5.50 -27.63 -6.70
CA THR A 35 -5.89 -26.27 -7.08
C THR A 35 -5.30 -25.89 -8.43
N LEU A 36 -3.97 -26.00 -8.60
CA LEU A 36 -3.32 -25.72 -9.88
C LEU A 36 -3.75 -26.69 -10.99
N GLU A 37 -3.99 -27.97 -10.64
CA GLU A 37 -4.49 -28.98 -11.58
C GLU A 37 -5.89 -28.60 -12.09
N ALA A 38 -6.82 -28.27 -11.19
CA ALA A 38 -8.17 -27.85 -11.54
C ALA A 38 -8.18 -26.58 -12.42
N MET A 39 -7.37 -25.58 -12.05
CA MET A 39 -7.21 -24.36 -12.82
C MET A 39 -6.68 -24.64 -14.23
N GLN A 40 -5.66 -25.50 -14.35
CA GLN A 40 -5.05 -25.83 -15.64
C GLN A 40 -6.03 -26.55 -16.57
N ASP A 41 -6.74 -27.54 -16.04
CA ASP A 41 -7.69 -28.32 -16.84
C ASP A 41 -8.88 -27.48 -17.29
N GLU A 42 -9.37 -26.58 -16.42
CA GLU A 42 -10.45 -25.68 -16.79
C GLU A 42 -9.98 -24.58 -17.77
N MET A 43 -8.74 -24.09 -17.63
CA MET A 43 -8.14 -23.17 -18.59
C MET A 43 -8.05 -23.82 -19.98
N ASN A 44 -7.53 -25.04 -20.06
CA ASN A 44 -7.41 -25.78 -21.31
C ASN A 44 -8.80 -26.00 -21.97
N ARG A 45 -9.83 -26.34 -21.17
CA ARG A 45 -11.19 -26.49 -21.64
C ARG A 45 -11.77 -25.17 -22.15
N SER A 46 -11.59 -24.09 -21.41
CA SER A 46 -12.12 -22.77 -21.76
C SER A 46 -11.48 -22.21 -23.03
N VAL A 47 -10.16 -22.25 -23.15
CA VAL A 47 -9.44 -21.82 -24.37
C VAL A 47 -9.92 -22.60 -25.61
N ALA A 48 -10.18 -23.92 -25.45
CA ALA A 48 -10.61 -24.75 -26.58
C ALA A 48 -12.08 -24.53 -26.97
N ARG A 49 -12.99 -24.28 -26.02
CA ARG A 49 -14.43 -24.41 -26.22
C ARG A 49 -15.26 -23.16 -25.94
N LEU A 50 -14.70 -22.15 -25.26
CA LEU A 50 -15.46 -20.97 -24.85
C LEU A 50 -15.75 -20.06 -26.05
N GLN A 51 -16.92 -20.24 -26.63
CA GLN A 51 -17.43 -19.40 -27.70
C GLN A 51 -18.95 -19.58 -27.85
N LEU A 52 -19.70 -18.50 -27.83
CA LEU A 52 -21.11 -18.50 -28.23
C LEU A 52 -21.24 -18.45 -29.76
N PRO A 53 -22.27 -19.06 -30.33
CA PRO A 53 -22.51 -18.99 -31.79
C PRO A 53 -22.57 -17.55 -32.30
N GLY A 54 -21.76 -17.23 -33.30
CA GLY A 54 -21.70 -15.89 -33.91
C GLY A 54 -20.96 -14.84 -33.10
N GLN A 55 -20.39 -15.19 -31.94
CA GLN A 55 -19.63 -14.28 -31.09
C GLN A 55 -18.10 -14.51 -31.19
N GLN A 56 -17.34 -13.49 -30.83
CA GLN A 56 -15.87 -13.58 -30.76
C GLN A 56 -15.41 -14.50 -29.62
N LYS A 57 -14.31 -15.22 -29.84
CA LYS A 57 -13.62 -15.92 -28.76
C LYS A 57 -12.91 -14.94 -27.84
N PRO A 58 -12.75 -15.24 -26.56
CA PRO A 58 -11.82 -14.49 -25.72
C PRO A 58 -10.39 -14.65 -26.24
N PHE A 59 -9.63 -13.55 -26.25
CA PHE A 59 -8.19 -13.59 -26.56
C PHE A 59 -7.35 -13.76 -25.29
N TYR A 60 -7.93 -13.42 -24.12
CA TYR A 60 -7.28 -13.52 -22.82
C TYR A 60 -8.24 -14.05 -21.76
N ILE A 61 -7.80 -15.02 -20.99
CA ILE A 61 -8.50 -15.57 -19.82
C ILE A 61 -7.51 -15.60 -18.66
N GLN A 62 -7.97 -15.22 -17.47
CA GLN A 62 -7.19 -15.20 -16.25
C GLN A 62 -7.97 -15.85 -15.11
N TYR A 63 -7.33 -16.76 -14.40
CA TYR A 63 -7.82 -17.34 -13.15
C TYR A 63 -6.93 -16.90 -12.00
N ARG A 64 -7.50 -16.29 -10.97
CA ARG A 64 -6.84 -15.95 -9.72
C ARG A 64 -7.53 -16.65 -8.57
N ILE A 65 -6.76 -17.28 -7.69
CA ILE A 65 -7.24 -17.85 -6.44
C ILE A 65 -6.33 -17.33 -5.33
N LEU A 66 -6.93 -16.95 -4.21
CA LEU A 66 -6.26 -16.47 -3.02
C LEU A 66 -6.72 -17.31 -1.82
N ASP A 67 -5.85 -18.13 -1.29
CA ASP A 67 -6.02 -18.79 0.00
C ASP A 67 -5.50 -17.86 1.09
N VAL A 68 -6.33 -17.56 2.08
CA VAL A 68 -6.01 -16.68 3.20
C VAL A 68 -6.24 -17.41 4.51
N ASP A 69 -5.25 -17.40 5.38
CA ASP A 69 -5.29 -18.01 6.70
C ASP A 69 -4.86 -16.96 7.73
N ILE A 70 -5.82 -16.41 8.48
CA ILE A 70 -5.66 -15.22 9.33
C ILE A 70 -5.83 -15.60 10.80
N ARG A 71 -4.88 -15.19 11.62
CA ARG A 71 -5.04 -15.11 13.06
C ARG A 71 -5.04 -13.65 13.50
N SER A 72 -6.09 -13.25 14.21
CA SER A 72 -6.33 -11.89 14.69
C SER A 72 -6.58 -11.92 16.19
N ILE A 73 -5.83 -11.11 16.93
CA ILE A 73 -5.85 -11.08 18.40
C ILE A 73 -5.91 -9.63 18.85
N SER A 74 -6.96 -9.28 19.59
CA SER A 74 -7.10 -7.94 20.17
C SER A 74 -7.08 -8.01 21.69
N ALA A 75 -6.39 -7.06 22.32
CA ALA A 75 -6.29 -6.93 23.76
C ALA A 75 -6.35 -5.46 24.20
N SER A 76 -6.80 -5.24 25.42
CA SER A 76 -6.80 -3.93 26.08
C SER A 76 -6.62 -4.11 27.58
N PHE A 77 -5.89 -3.24 28.25
CA PHE A 77 -5.63 -3.25 29.70
C PHE A 77 -5.13 -4.62 30.26
N GLY A 78 -4.52 -5.44 29.43
CA GLY A 78 -4.01 -6.76 29.82
C GLY A 78 -4.98 -7.92 29.69
N ASP A 79 -6.18 -7.67 29.11
CA ASP A 79 -7.19 -8.69 28.84
C ASP A 79 -7.46 -8.82 27.35
N LEU A 80 -7.80 -10.01 26.87
CA LEU A 80 -8.19 -10.24 25.49
C LEU A 80 -9.59 -9.70 25.24
N ILE A 81 -9.74 -8.95 24.16
CA ILE A 81 -11.04 -8.57 23.58
C ILE A 81 -11.52 -9.67 22.65
N SER A 82 -10.62 -10.17 21.80
CA SER A 82 -10.93 -11.23 20.84
C SER A 82 -9.67 -12.01 20.45
N SER A 83 -9.86 -13.26 20.06
CA SER A 83 -8.86 -14.10 19.42
C SER A 83 -9.58 -14.97 18.40
N THR A 84 -9.27 -14.77 17.11
CA THR A 84 -9.92 -15.47 16.01
C THR A 84 -8.91 -16.13 15.10
N HIS A 85 -9.31 -17.22 14.48
CA HIS A 85 -8.56 -17.90 13.43
C HIS A 85 -9.52 -18.20 12.29
N THR A 86 -9.29 -17.60 11.13
CA THR A 86 -10.21 -17.68 9.98
C THR A 86 -9.45 -18.12 8.75
N ARG A 87 -10.05 -19.01 7.97
CA ARG A 87 -9.54 -19.45 6.69
C ARG A 87 -10.58 -19.18 5.62
N ASN A 88 -10.19 -18.50 4.56
CA ASN A 88 -11.04 -18.18 3.43
C ASN A 88 -10.30 -18.46 2.13
N ARG A 89 -11.05 -18.80 1.11
CA ARG A 89 -10.56 -18.93 -0.26
C ARG A 89 -11.41 -18.03 -1.15
N PHE A 90 -10.73 -17.16 -1.87
CA PHE A 90 -11.35 -16.28 -2.85
C PHE A 90 -10.93 -16.67 -4.25
N MET A 91 -11.83 -16.50 -5.20
CA MET A 91 -11.58 -16.76 -6.62
C MET A 91 -11.98 -15.51 -7.42
N SER A 92 -11.20 -15.21 -8.46
CA SER A 92 -11.56 -14.21 -9.46
C SER A 92 -11.22 -14.74 -10.85
N VAL A 93 -12.17 -14.59 -11.78
CA VAL A 93 -12.01 -14.95 -13.18
C VAL A 93 -12.14 -13.71 -14.03
N GLY A 94 -11.11 -13.41 -14.83
CA GLY A 94 -11.10 -12.34 -15.81
C GLY A 94 -11.15 -12.89 -17.23
N VAL A 95 -12.00 -12.31 -18.07
CA VAL A 95 -12.12 -12.66 -19.49
C VAL A 95 -12.09 -11.39 -20.34
N ARG A 96 -11.28 -11.38 -21.41
CA ARG A 96 -11.22 -10.26 -22.34
C ARG A 96 -11.56 -10.73 -23.75
N VAL A 97 -12.42 -9.95 -24.41
CA VAL A 97 -12.88 -10.13 -25.81
C VAL A 97 -12.44 -8.93 -26.61
N GLY A 98 -12.19 -9.11 -27.88
CA GLY A 98 -11.56 -8.11 -28.75
C GLY A 98 -10.11 -8.47 -29.02
N ASP A 99 -9.21 -7.53 -28.83
CA ASP A 99 -7.76 -7.72 -28.95
C ASP A 99 -7.00 -6.77 -27.98
N TYR A 100 -5.66 -6.77 -28.04
CA TYR A 100 -4.85 -5.92 -27.16
C TYR A 100 -5.08 -4.41 -27.41
N GLN A 101 -5.47 -4.00 -28.63
CA GLN A 101 -5.71 -2.60 -28.96
C GLN A 101 -7.07 -2.12 -28.44
N LEU A 102 -8.12 -2.95 -28.60
CA LEU A 102 -9.47 -2.63 -28.16
C LEU A 102 -10.13 -3.87 -27.57
N ASP A 103 -10.29 -3.90 -26.26
CA ASP A 103 -10.92 -4.99 -25.53
C ASP A 103 -12.13 -4.56 -24.69
N SER A 104 -12.73 -5.54 -24.03
CA SER A 104 -13.91 -5.38 -23.16
C SER A 104 -13.63 -4.68 -21.83
N SER A 105 -12.37 -4.37 -21.49
CA SER A 105 -12.00 -3.74 -20.23
C SER A 105 -11.87 -2.23 -20.33
N ASN A 106 -11.51 -1.58 -19.22
CA ASN A 106 -11.27 -0.14 -19.15
C ASN A 106 -12.44 0.73 -19.62
N PHE A 107 -13.67 0.28 -19.37
CA PHE A 107 -14.89 0.98 -19.74
C PHE A 107 -15.96 0.86 -18.64
N ILE A 108 -16.62 1.96 -18.31
CA ILE A 108 -17.73 2.04 -17.36
C ILE A 108 -18.97 2.46 -18.11
N SER A 109 -19.97 1.57 -18.16
CA SER A 109 -21.25 1.80 -18.82
C SER A 109 -22.30 2.38 -17.87
N GLN A 110 -23.40 2.93 -18.44
CA GLN A 110 -24.54 3.43 -17.66
C GLN A 110 -25.29 2.32 -16.91
N ASP A 111 -25.26 1.10 -17.41
CA ASP A 111 -26.01 -0.03 -16.84
C ASP A 111 -25.30 -0.75 -15.71
N GLY A 112 -24.08 -0.37 -15.39
CA GLY A 112 -23.33 -1.00 -14.31
C GLY A 112 -22.06 -0.30 -13.91
N PHE A 113 -21.94 0.03 -12.64
CA PHE A 113 -20.68 0.20 -11.93
C PHE A 113 -19.77 -1.07 -11.98
N GLN A 114 -20.19 -2.08 -12.72
CA GLN A 114 -19.52 -3.38 -12.86
C GLN A 114 -18.65 -3.43 -14.12
N GLY A 115 -17.80 -2.42 -14.30
CA GLY A 115 -16.90 -2.31 -15.45
C GLY A 115 -15.76 -3.33 -15.53
N SER A 116 -15.81 -4.41 -14.78
CA SER A 116 -14.87 -5.52 -14.91
C SER A 116 -15.56 -6.75 -15.48
N SER A 117 -15.10 -7.23 -16.63
CA SER A 117 -15.43 -8.57 -17.13
C SER A 117 -14.82 -9.64 -16.23
N SER A 118 -15.05 -9.52 -14.92
CA SER A 118 -14.53 -10.43 -13.91
C SER A 118 -15.64 -10.84 -12.96
N SER A 119 -15.65 -12.13 -12.64
CA SER A 119 -16.46 -12.69 -11.56
C SER A 119 -15.55 -12.98 -10.39
N ALA A 120 -15.85 -12.43 -9.22
CA ALA A 120 -15.09 -12.65 -7.98
C ALA A 120 -16.03 -13.10 -6.87
N GLY A 121 -15.57 -13.99 -6.01
CA GLY A 121 -16.34 -14.49 -4.89
C GLY A 121 -15.56 -15.44 -3.98
N GLU A 122 -16.18 -15.79 -2.86
CA GLU A 122 -15.69 -16.81 -1.94
C GLU A 122 -16.04 -18.20 -2.47
N VAL A 123 -15.11 -19.13 -2.35
CA VAL A 123 -15.26 -20.52 -2.81
C VAL A 123 -14.84 -21.52 -1.72
N GLY A 124 -15.15 -22.80 -1.91
CA GLY A 124 -14.87 -23.86 -0.93
C GLY A 124 -13.39 -23.98 -0.54
N ILE A 125 -13.11 -24.08 0.74
CA ILE A 125 -11.75 -24.19 1.31
C ILE A 125 -11.19 -25.61 1.25
N ASP A 126 -12.02 -26.63 1.02
CA ASP A 126 -11.63 -28.05 1.08
C ASP A 126 -10.74 -28.49 -0.09
N ARG A 127 -10.49 -27.61 -1.07
CA ARG A 127 -9.64 -27.90 -2.25
C ARG A 127 -10.12 -29.09 -3.07
N ASP A 128 -11.45 -29.33 -3.13
CA ASP A 128 -11.98 -30.37 -4.00
C ASP A 128 -11.81 -29.98 -5.47
N TYR A 129 -11.15 -30.85 -6.22
CA TYR A 129 -10.84 -30.62 -7.63
C TYR A 129 -12.11 -30.38 -8.48
N ASN A 130 -13.16 -31.21 -8.27
CA ASN A 130 -14.37 -31.10 -9.09
C ASN A 130 -15.20 -29.84 -8.74
N SER A 131 -15.31 -29.53 -7.45
CA SER A 131 -16.00 -28.34 -6.98
C SER A 131 -15.34 -27.08 -7.54
N LEU A 132 -14.02 -26.97 -7.43
CA LEU A 132 -13.28 -25.82 -7.95
C LEU A 132 -13.41 -25.66 -9.47
N ARG A 133 -13.41 -26.77 -10.22
CA ARG A 133 -13.65 -26.71 -11.67
C ARG A 133 -15.04 -26.22 -12.01
N GLN A 134 -16.05 -26.61 -11.22
CA GLN A 134 -17.43 -26.15 -11.41
C GLN A 134 -17.53 -24.65 -11.17
N ASP A 135 -16.91 -24.14 -10.09
CA ASP A 135 -16.89 -22.72 -9.76
C ASP A 135 -16.17 -21.90 -10.86
N LEU A 136 -14.98 -22.36 -11.29
CA LEU A 136 -14.23 -21.75 -12.38
C LEU A 136 -15.04 -21.70 -13.69
N TRP A 137 -15.72 -22.81 -14.02
CA TRP A 137 -16.55 -22.86 -15.22
C TRP A 137 -17.70 -21.85 -15.19
N GLN A 138 -18.45 -21.78 -14.09
CA GLN A 138 -19.56 -20.85 -13.93
C GLN A 138 -19.09 -19.40 -14.01
N ALA A 139 -18.02 -19.08 -13.27
CA ALA A 139 -17.44 -17.74 -13.27
C ALA A 139 -16.89 -17.34 -14.65
N THR A 140 -16.30 -18.30 -15.40
CA THR A 140 -15.79 -18.06 -16.76
C THR A 140 -16.91 -17.80 -17.74
N ASP A 141 -18.00 -18.56 -17.67
CA ASP A 141 -19.19 -18.36 -18.53
C ASP A 141 -19.80 -16.97 -18.28
N PHE A 142 -19.95 -16.59 -17.01
CA PHE A 142 -20.46 -15.28 -16.63
C PHE A 142 -19.54 -14.16 -17.15
N ALA A 143 -18.25 -14.20 -16.82
CA ALA A 143 -17.27 -13.18 -17.22
C ALA A 143 -17.16 -13.02 -18.74
N TYR A 144 -17.28 -14.11 -19.49
CA TYR A 144 -17.29 -14.06 -20.95
C TYR A 144 -18.52 -13.33 -21.52
N LYS A 145 -19.71 -13.60 -20.98
CA LYS A 145 -20.94 -12.91 -21.39
C LYS A 145 -20.89 -11.42 -21.08
N GLU A 146 -20.41 -11.06 -19.90
CA GLU A 146 -20.17 -9.66 -19.51
C GLU A 146 -19.14 -8.99 -20.43
N ALA A 147 -18.07 -9.67 -20.79
CA ALA A 147 -17.06 -9.14 -21.70
C ALA A 147 -17.64 -8.82 -23.09
N LEU A 148 -18.52 -9.67 -23.62
CA LEU A 148 -19.21 -9.39 -24.90
C LEU A 148 -20.10 -8.15 -24.82
N VAL A 149 -20.84 -7.98 -23.74
CA VAL A 149 -21.72 -6.81 -23.52
C VAL A 149 -20.87 -5.54 -23.39
N ASN A 150 -19.82 -5.60 -22.56
CA ASN A 150 -18.93 -4.46 -22.32
C ASN A 150 -18.22 -4.01 -23.60
N LEU A 151 -17.72 -4.96 -24.42
CA LEU A 151 -17.09 -4.61 -25.70
C LEU A 151 -18.06 -3.91 -26.63
N SER A 152 -19.30 -4.42 -26.76
CA SER A 152 -20.34 -3.82 -27.59
C SER A 152 -20.69 -2.40 -27.13
N SER A 153 -20.87 -2.20 -25.84
CA SER A 153 -21.18 -0.90 -25.22
C SER A 153 -20.05 0.10 -25.45
N LYS A 154 -18.79 -0.34 -25.22
CA LYS A 154 -17.61 0.47 -25.45
C LYS A 154 -17.45 0.89 -26.90
N GLN A 155 -17.63 -0.04 -27.84
CA GLN A 155 -17.62 0.26 -29.29
C GLN A 155 -18.71 1.25 -29.69
N ALA A 156 -19.93 1.09 -29.18
CA ALA A 156 -21.01 2.03 -29.41
C ALA A 156 -20.68 3.43 -28.90
N PHE A 157 -20.12 3.53 -27.71
CA PHE A 157 -19.66 4.78 -27.10
C PHE A 157 -18.57 5.46 -27.93
N LEU A 158 -17.52 4.74 -28.32
CA LEU A 158 -16.42 5.25 -29.14
C LEU A 158 -16.92 5.74 -30.52
N ASN A 159 -17.84 4.99 -31.14
CA ASN A 159 -18.45 5.40 -32.39
C ASN A 159 -19.26 6.70 -32.24
N SER A 160 -19.92 6.90 -31.08
CA SER A 160 -20.66 8.15 -30.80
C SER A 160 -19.75 9.36 -30.67
N LEU A 161 -18.52 9.16 -30.22
CA LEU A 161 -17.51 10.20 -30.09
C LEU A 161 -16.72 10.43 -31.40
N ALA A 162 -16.96 9.64 -32.46
CA ALA A 162 -16.17 9.60 -33.68
C ALA A 162 -14.67 9.50 -33.43
N ARG A 163 -14.26 8.75 -32.38
CA ARG A 163 -12.91 8.65 -31.90
C ARG A 163 -12.41 7.22 -32.00
N ALA A 164 -11.25 7.05 -32.60
CA ALA A 164 -10.53 5.77 -32.56
C ALA A 164 -9.76 5.62 -31.24
N PRO A 165 -9.54 4.40 -30.75
CA PRO A 165 -8.67 4.17 -29.60
C PRO A 165 -7.21 4.47 -29.99
N GLU A 166 -6.61 5.46 -29.33
CA GLU A 166 -5.22 5.88 -29.57
C GLU A 166 -4.24 5.06 -28.71
N ILE A 167 -4.67 4.64 -27.52
CA ILE A 167 -3.86 3.89 -26.54
C ILE A 167 -4.42 2.48 -26.44
N PRO A 168 -3.59 1.43 -26.49
CA PRO A 168 -4.05 0.04 -26.30
C PRO A 168 -4.77 -0.15 -24.96
N ASP A 169 -5.67 -1.11 -24.89
CA ASP A 169 -6.37 -1.45 -23.66
C ASP A 169 -5.55 -2.36 -22.73
N PHE A 170 -4.65 -3.17 -23.32
CA PHE A 170 -3.91 -4.17 -22.58
C PHE A 170 -2.51 -4.40 -23.18
N SER A 171 -1.48 -4.49 -22.35
CA SER A 171 -0.14 -4.80 -22.82
C SER A 171 0.08 -6.31 -22.93
N LYS A 172 0.92 -6.70 -23.89
CA LYS A 172 1.34 -8.09 -24.05
C LYS A 172 2.66 -8.28 -23.34
N GLU A 173 2.68 -9.16 -22.33
CA GLU A 173 3.85 -9.43 -21.52
C GLU A 173 4.35 -10.87 -21.68
N PRO A 174 5.64 -11.14 -21.50
CA PRO A 174 6.17 -12.50 -21.49
C PRO A 174 5.54 -13.32 -20.33
N PRO A 175 5.14 -14.57 -20.58
CA PRO A 175 4.62 -15.41 -19.51
C PRO A 175 5.68 -15.74 -18.47
N VAL A 176 5.26 -15.78 -17.19
CA VAL A 176 6.10 -16.14 -16.05
C VAL A 176 5.61 -17.47 -15.47
N VAL A 177 6.54 -18.39 -15.25
CA VAL A 177 6.26 -19.63 -14.53
C VAL A 177 7.07 -19.63 -13.24
N ASP A 178 6.37 -19.55 -12.11
CA ASP A 178 6.95 -19.60 -10.76
C ASP A 178 5.98 -20.32 -9.80
N VAL A 179 6.27 -21.59 -9.52
CA VAL A 179 5.44 -22.45 -8.66
C VAL A 179 6.24 -22.76 -7.39
N GLN A 180 6.09 -21.89 -6.40
CA GLN A 180 6.77 -22.02 -5.11
C GLN A 180 6.12 -23.10 -4.24
N PRO A 181 6.86 -23.71 -3.30
CA PRO A 181 6.30 -24.61 -2.31
C PRO A 181 5.22 -23.93 -1.47
N LEU A 182 4.20 -24.69 -1.04
CA LEU A 182 3.20 -24.19 -0.11
C LEU A 182 3.85 -23.82 1.23
N LEU A 183 3.62 -22.61 1.68
CA LEU A 183 4.06 -22.17 2.99
C LEU A 183 3.25 -22.86 4.08
N LYS A 184 3.93 -23.38 5.10
CA LYS A 184 3.27 -23.94 6.28
C LYS A 184 3.08 -22.84 7.30
N SER A 185 1.83 -22.65 7.73
CA SER A 185 1.50 -21.72 8.80
C SER A 185 2.14 -22.19 10.12
N ASP A 186 2.88 -21.32 10.79
CA ASP A 186 3.41 -21.56 12.12
C ASP A 186 2.68 -20.69 13.14
N TRP A 187 1.68 -21.27 13.78
CA TRP A 187 0.85 -20.62 14.79
C TRP A 187 1.38 -20.79 16.22
N THR A 188 2.40 -21.62 16.39
CA THR A 188 2.86 -22.08 17.72
C THR A 188 4.23 -21.57 18.13
N SER A 189 4.92 -20.88 17.24
CA SER A 189 6.27 -20.34 17.52
C SER A 189 6.31 -19.34 18.66
N ARG A 190 5.21 -18.60 18.87
CA ARG A 190 5.03 -17.61 19.95
C ARG A 190 3.63 -17.75 20.55
N ASN A 191 3.48 -17.40 21.83
CA ASN A 191 2.16 -17.33 22.48
C ASN A 191 1.57 -15.93 22.31
N TRP A 192 1.02 -15.67 21.12
CA TRP A 192 0.52 -14.37 20.70
C TRP A 192 -0.54 -13.77 21.63
N GLU A 193 -1.39 -14.61 22.25
CA GLU A 193 -2.42 -14.16 23.18
C GLU A 193 -1.80 -13.62 24.49
N ASP A 194 -0.82 -14.36 25.05
CA ASP A 194 -0.13 -13.90 26.25
C ASP A 194 0.74 -12.67 25.97
N GLU A 195 1.33 -12.59 24.80
CA GLU A 195 2.07 -11.41 24.38
C GLU A 195 1.18 -10.18 24.25
N ALA A 196 0.00 -10.32 23.65
CA ALA A 196 -0.96 -9.22 23.55
C ALA A 196 -1.47 -8.78 24.93
N ARG A 197 -1.73 -9.74 25.86
CA ARG A 197 -2.06 -9.42 27.27
C ARG A 197 -0.93 -8.68 27.96
N GLU A 198 0.31 -9.18 27.84
CA GLU A 198 1.49 -8.57 28.46
C GLU A 198 1.70 -7.14 27.96
N ALA A 199 1.70 -6.95 26.66
CA ALA A 199 1.96 -5.65 26.05
C ALA A 199 0.88 -4.62 26.37
N SER A 200 -0.41 -5.00 26.34
CA SER A 200 -1.53 -4.07 26.60
C SER A 200 -1.70 -3.68 28.07
N ARG A 201 -1.06 -4.39 29.02
CA ARG A 201 -1.12 -4.04 30.46
C ARG A 201 -0.61 -2.64 30.75
N VAL A 202 0.26 -2.10 29.93
CA VAL A 202 0.84 -0.75 30.10
C VAL A 202 -0.25 0.33 30.15
N PHE A 203 -1.37 0.14 29.48
CA PHE A 203 -2.48 1.09 29.48
C PHE A 203 -3.11 1.32 30.84
N ARG A 204 -2.94 0.39 31.80
CA ARG A 204 -3.39 0.56 33.19
C ARG A 204 -2.74 1.75 33.90
N ASN A 205 -1.59 2.20 33.41
CA ASN A 205 -0.87 3.36 33.96
C ASN A 205 -1.42 4.70 33.44
N TYR A 206 -2.35 4.68 32.48
CA TYR A 206 -2.91 5.85 31.81
C TYR A 206 -4.44 5.88 31.94
N PRO A 207 -4.99 6.26 33.11
CA PRO A 207 -6.43 6.16 33.40
C PRO A 207 -7.29 7.12 32.59
N ASP A 208 -6.69 8.13 31.98
CA ASP A 208 -7.39 9.12 31.16
C ASP A 208 -7.56 8.71 29.70
N LEU A 209 -7.09 7.53 29.31
CA LEU A 209 -7.36 6.94 27.98
C LEU A 209 -8.76 6.32 27.97
N TYR A 210 -9.62 6.75 27.04
CA TYR A 210 -10.99 6.25 26.92
C TYR A 210 -11.10 5.03 26.03
N GLY A 211 -10.31 5.00 24.95
CA GLY A 211 -10.24 3.89 24.04
C GLY A 211 -8.81 3.41 23.90
N THR A 212 -8.60 2.12 24.12
CA THR A 212 -7.31 1.47 23.84
C THR A 212 -7.58 0.12 23.20
N ARG A 213 -6.91 -0.15 22.11
CA ARG A 213 -6.91 -1.45 21.46
C ARG A 213 -5.51 -1.76 20.97
N LEU A 214 -4.99 -2.89 21.40
CA LEU A 214 -3.79 -3.49 20.82
C LEU A 214 -4.23 -4.67 19.97
N HIS A 215 -3.78 -4.71 18.73
CA HIS A 215 -4.16 -5.70 17.74
C HIS A 215 -2.91 -6.35 17.17
N TYR A 216 -2.85 -7.68 17.25
CA TYR A 216 -1.87 -8.52 16.56
C TYR A 216 -2.58 -9.26 15.45
N TYR A 217 -2.01 -9.26 14.26
CA TYR A 217 -2.49 -10.11 13.20
C TYR A 217 -1.36 -10.78 12.43
N ILE A 218 -1.65 -11.96 11.94
CA ILE A 218 -0.75 -12.77 11.12
C ILE A 218 -1.59 -13.33 9.98
N VAL A 219 -1.19 -13.03 8.76
CA VAL A 219 -1.89 -13.44 7.53
C VAL A 219 -0.94 -14.28 6.70
N TYR A 220 -1.26 -15.55 6.51
CA TYR A 220 -0.62 -16.42 5.54
C TYR A 220 -1.46 -16.43 4.27
N THR A 221 -0.85 -16.11 3.15
CA THR A 221 -1.52 -16.12 1.85
C THR A 221 -0.84 -17.06 0.89
N THR A 222 -1.64 -17.71 0.04
CA THR A 222 -1.14 -18.40 -1.15
C THR A 222 -1.92 -17.89 -2.35
N TYR A 223 -1.21 -17.19 -3.22
CA TYR A 223 -1.76 -16.64 -4.45
C TYR A 223 -1.47 -17.56 -5.63
N TYR A 224 -2.52 -17.88 -6.38
CA TYR A 224 -2.46 -18.64 -7.61
C TYR A 224 -2.90 -17.74 -8.77
N LEU A 225 -2.12 -17.75 -9.83
CA LEU A 225 -2.44 -17.06 -11.08
C LEU A 225 -2.19 -18.01 -12.26
N LEU A 226 -3.18 -18.14 -13.11
CA LEU A 226 -3.07 -18.84 -14.38
C LEU A 226 -3.68 -18.01 -15.49
N THR A 227 -2.94 -17.81 -16.60
CA THR A 227 -3.42 -17.06 -17.76
C THR A 227 -3.39 -17.90 -19.03
N SER A 228 -4.25 -17.56 -19.99
CA SER A 228 -4.24 -18.18 -21.31
C SER A 228 -2.99 -17.87 -22.14
N GLU A 229 -2.18 -16.88 -21.74
CA GLU A 229 -0.87 -16.58 -22.33
C GLU A 229 0.26 -17.50 -21.83
N GLY A 230 0.00 -18.29 -20.76
CA GLY A 230 0.95 -19.27 -20.22
C GLY A 230 1.61 -18.86 -18.90
N THR A 231 1.26 -17.73 -18.30
CA THR A 231 1.69 -17.42 -16.93
C THR A 231 1.08 -18.42 -15.97
N LYS A 232 1.92 -18.95 -15.07
CA LYS A 232 1.53 -19.92 -14.04
C LYS A 232 2.29 -19.65 -12.75
N LEU A 233 1.57 -19.10 -11.76
CA LEU A 233 2.15 -18.75 -10.47
C LEU A 233 1.48 -19.53 -9.33
N ARG A 234 2.26 -19.87 -8.33
CA ARG A 234 1.86 -20.17 -6.97
C ARG A 234 2.88 -19.51 -6.06
N ILE A 235 2.49 -18.42 -5.42
CA ILE A 235 3.36 -17.61 -4.55
C ILE A 235 2.73 -17.58 -3.17
N SER A 236 3.51 -17.94 -2.14
CA SER A 236 3.06 -17.85 -0.75
C SER A 236 3.86 -16.79 -0.02
N HIS A 237 3.19 -15.95 0.74
CA HIS A 237 3.81 -14.94 1.57
C HIS A 237 3.08 -14.80 2.91
N THR A 238 3.74 -14.16 3.85
CA THR A 238 3.18 -13.84 5.15
C THR A 238 3.24 -12.34 5.37
N VAL A 239 2.19 -11.81 5.95
CA VAL A 239 2.14 -10.44 6.47
C VAL A 239 1.79 -10.54 7.94
N SER A 240 2.51 -9.84 8.77
CA SER A 240 2.23 -9.76 10.20
C SER A 240 2.36 -8.34 10.70
N GLY A 241 1.48 -7.96 11.63
CA GLY A 241 1.45 -6.62 12.17
C GLY A 241 1.08 -6.59 13.64
N ILE A 242 1.58 -5.54 14.28
CA ILE A 242 1.15 -5.11 15.62
C ILE A 242 0.68 -3.67 15.47
N GLU A 243 -0.55 -3.42 15.83
CA GLU A 243 -1.16 -2.11 15.75
C GLU A 243 -1.81 -1.75 17.08
N ALA A 244 -1.72 -0.52 17.48
CA ALA A 244 -2.49 -0.03 18.61
C ALA A 244 -3.12 1.31 18.27
N SER A 245 -4.36 1.48 18.68
CA SER A 245 -5.08 2.74 18.64
C SER A 245 -5.39 3.18 20.07
N LEU A 246 -5.13 4.45 20.35
CA LEU A 246 -5.37 5.09 21.64
C LEU A 246 -6.19 6.35 21.39
N SER A 247 -7.20 6.57 22.21
CA SER A 247 -8.01 7.78 22.13
C SER A 247 -8.29 8.37 23.53
N THR A 248 -8.42 9.68 23.57
CA THR A 248 -8.78 10.45 24.74
C THR A 248 -9.43 11.77 24.34
N GLN A 249 -9.70 12.62 25.32
CA GLN A 249 -10.24 13.95 25.12
C GLN A 249 -9.35 14.99 25.82
N ALA A 250 -9.06 16.08 25.15
CA ALA A 250 -8.39 17.21 25.76
C ALA A 250 -9.25 17.87 26.85
N ILE A 251 -8.68 18.72 27.67
CA ILE A 251 -9.37 19.39 28.78
C ILE A 251 -10.56 20.23 28.29
N ASP A 252 -10.48 20.80 27.11
CA ASP A 252 -11.54 21.59 26.46
C ASP A 252 -12.60 20.74 25.74
N GLY A 253 -12.32 19.46 25.54
CA GLY A 253 -13.24 18.53 24.87
C GLY A 253 -12.84 18.12 23.46
N MET A 254 -11.70 18.59 22.92
CA MET A 254 -11.20 18.14 21.64
C MET A 254 -10.89 16.64 21.68
N SER A 255 -11.42 15.89 20.73
CA SER A 255 -11.08 14.46 20.57
C SER A 255 -9.63 14.32 20.12
N LEU A 256 -8.88 13.45 20.78
CA LEU A 256 -7.48 13.18 20.52
C LEU A 256 -7.26 11.69 20.33
N HIS A 257 -6.38 11.36 19.39
CA HIS A 257 -5.95 9.99 19.16
C HIS A 257 -4.44 9.91 18.93
N ASN A 258 -3.91 8.72 19.10
CA ASN A 258 -2.53 8.38 18.73
C ASN A 258 -2.48 6.88 18.39
N TYR A 259 -1.42 6.42 17.75
CA TYR A 259 -1.29 5.05 17.30
C TYR A 259 0.13 4.53 17.46
N TYR A 260 0.25 3.21 17.42
CA TYR A 260 1.49 2.47 17.20
C TYR A 260 1.28 1.47 16.10
N SER A 261 2.27 1.27 15.24
CA SER A 261 2.26 0.19 14.25
C SER A 261 3.67 -0.32 14.01
N ASP A 262 3.77 -1.64 13.81
CA ASP A 262 5.00 -2.32 13.41
C ASP A 262 4.62 -3.52 12.53
N TYR A 263 5.36 -3.72 11.44
CA TYR A 263 5.02 -4.71 10.42
C TYR A 263 6.24 -5.54 10.05
N ALA A 264 6.00 -6.83 9.76
CA ALA A 264 7.04 -7.74 9.31
C ALA A 264 6.47 -8.76 8.30
N GLN A 265 7.32 -9.18 7.35
CA GLN A 265 6.98 -10.27 6.44
C GLN A 265 7.01 -11.64 7.13
N ARG A 266 7.68 -11.77 8.26
CA ARG A 266 7.72 -13.00 9.06
C ARG A 266 7.27 -12.72 10.49
N PRO A 267 6.35 -13.52 11.06
CA PRO A 267 5.86 -13.28 12.43
C PRO A 267 6.97 -13.26 13.49
N GLY A 268 8.04 -14.04 13.27
CA GLY A 268 9.19 -14.08 14.16
C GLY A 268 10.02 -12.78 14.23
N ASP A 269 9.89 -11.92 13.22
CA ASP A 269 10.61 -10.64 13.14
C ASP A 269 9.84 -9.49 13.83
N LEU A 270 8.59 -9.71 14.25
CA LEU A 270 7.85 -8.74 15.06
C LEU A 270 8.51 -8.52 16.43
N PRO A 271 8.49 -7.29 16.96
CA PRO A 271 9.10 -6.98 18.26
C PRO A 271 8.49 -7.81 19.39
N HIS A 272 9.27 -7.99 20.45
CA HIS A 272 8.84 -8.72 21.64
C HIS A 272 7.90 -7.86 22.51
N PRO A 273 7.03 -8.48 23.34
CA PRO A 273 6.01 -7.77 24.12
C PRO A 273 6.56 -6.65 25.00
N LYS A 274 7.78 -6.79 25.52
CA LYS A 274 8.43 -5.73 26.34
C LYS A 274 8.79 -4.49 25.53
N ASP A 275 9.24 -4.68 24.29
CA ASP A 275 9.57 -3.57 23.38
C ASP A 275 8.29 -2.89 22.92
N VAL A 276 7.27 -3.69 22.59
CA VAL A 276 5.92 -3.20 22.28
C VAL A 276 5.36 -2.38 23.46
N SER A 277 5.41 -2.90 24.69
CA SER A 277 4.97 -2.17 25.90
C SER A 277 5.67 -0.83 26.07
N LYS A 278 6.98 -0.79 25.80
CA LYS A 278 7.76 0.45 25.87
C LYS A 278 7.30 1.48 24.83
N SER A 279 7.08 1.04 23.58
CA SER A 279 6.56 1.91 22.52
C SER A 279 5.14 2.39 22.83
N LEU A 280 4.27 1.50 23.33
CA LEU A 280 2.92 1.85 23.76
C LEU A 280 2.91 2.87 24.91
N ALA A 281 3.85 2.74 25.87
CA ALA A 281 3.99 3.73 26.94
C ALA A 281 4.38 5.11 26.40
N GLN A 282 5.27 5.18 25.39
CA GLN A 282 5.65 6.44 24.75
C GLN A 282 4.46 7.07 24.02
N VAL A 283 3.71 6.27 23.27
CA VAL A 283 2.52 6.75 22.53
C VAL A 283 1.42 7.21 23.49
N ALA A 284 1.20 6.50 24.58
CA ALA A 284 0.26 6.89 25.63
C ALA A 284 0.66 8.20 26.32
N GLN A 285 1.96 8.34 26.68
CA GLN A 285 2.48 9.58 27.26
C GLN A 285 2.32 10.78 26.31
N GLN A 286 2.65 10.60 25.02
CA GLN A 286 2.44 11.63 24.01
C GLN A 286 0.98 12.09 23.95
N LEU A 287 0.03 11.15 24.09
CA LEU A 287 -1.39 11.47 24.09
C LEU A 287 -1.81 12.22 25.36
N GLU A 288 -1.25 11.88 26.51
CA GLU A 288 -1.45 12.65 27.76
C GLU A 288 -0.88 14.07 27.65
N ASP A 289 0.30 14.21 27.04
CA ASP A 289 0.91 15.54 26.81
C ASP A 289 0.05 16.40 25.87
N LEU A 290 -0.55 15.80 24.84
CA LEU A 290 -1.47 16.48 23.92
C LEU A 290 -2.76 16.96 24.62
N ARG A 291 -3.24 16.29 25.68
CA ARG A 291 -4.44 16.69 26.41
C ARG A 291 -4.36 18.09 27.02
N ILE A 292 -3.15 18.48 27.41
CA ILE A 292 -2.88 19.77 28.07
C ILE A 292 -2.19 20.78 27.14
N ALA A 293 -1.77 20.34 25.94
CA ALA A 293 -1.11 21.20 24.96
C ALA A 293 -2.06 22.31 24.47
N PRO A 294 -1.54 23.52 24.20
CA PRO A 294 -2.32 24.58 23.60
C PRO A 294 -2.70 24.26 22.15
N ASP A 295 -3.79 24.87 21.68
CA ASP A 295 -4.20 24.76 20.28
C ASP A 295 -3.22 25.49 19.38
N VAL A 296 -2.98 24.92 18.19
CA VAL A 296 -2.26 25.63 17.14
C VAL A 296 -3.16 26.73 16.56
N SER A 297 -2.59 27.90 16.27
CA SER A 297 -3.22 28.93 15.43
C SER A 297 -2.90 28.66 13.96
N ASP A 298 -3.69 29.26 13.06
CA ASP A 298 -3.35 29.25 11.64
C ASP A 298 -1.91 29.72 11.44
N TYR A 299 -1.19 29.06 10.55
CA TYR A 299 0.22 29.26 10.30
C TYR A 299 0.53 29.12 8.81
N GLU A 300 1.37 29.98 8.30
CA GLU A 300 1.93 29.93 6.96
C GLU A 300 3.43 30.20 7.04
N GLY A 301 4.24 29.30 6.50
CA GLY A 301 5.70 29.45 6.53
C GLY A 301 6.48 28.14 6.53
N PRO A 302 7.77 28.18 6.93
CA PRO A 302 8.63 27.03 6.89
C PRO A 302 8.22 25.96 7.90
N VAL A 303 8.18 24.72 7.42
CA VAL A 303 7.89 23.53 8.24
C VAL A 303 9.01 22.52 8.09
N LEU A 304 9.55 22.10 9.23
CA LEU A 304 10.49 20.98 9.31
C LEU A 304 9.71 19.69 9.60
N PHE A 305 9.81 18.72 8.71
CA PHE A 305 9.30 17.37 8.90
C PHE A 305 10.47 16.49 9.33
N ASP A 306 10.39 15.87 10.50
CA ASP A 306 11.31 14.80 10.89
C ASP A 306 11.21 13.61 9.94
N ALA A 307 12.23 12.78 9.83
CA ALA A 307 12.30 11.70 8.84
C ALA A 307 11.05 10.77 8.83
N PRO A 308 10.48 10.33 9.96
CA PRO A 308 9.23 9.55 9.94
C PRO A 308 8.02 10.35 9.44
N ALA A 309 7.93 11.64 9.79
CA ALA A 309 6.85 12.50 9.31
C ALA A 309 6.99 12.80 7.82
N ALA A 310 8.23 13.06 7.36
CA ALA A 310 8.55 13.27 5.95
C ALA A 310 8.21 12.03 5.10
N ALA A 311 8.58 10.83 5.56
CA ALA A 311 8.25 9.58 4.89
C ALA A 311 6.73 9.40 4.78
N SER A 312 5.98 9.61 5.86
CA SER A 312 4.52 9.47 5.86
C SER A 312 3.83 10.50 4.95
N VAL A 313 4.24 11.78 5.00
CA VAL A 313 3.63 12.81 4.15
C VAL A 313 3.96 12.60 2.68
N LEU A 314 5.16 12.14 2.35
CA LEU A 314 5.52 11.77 0.98
C LEU A 314 4.67 10.58 0.50
N ALA A 315 4.51 9.52 1.30
CA ALA A 315 3.62 8.40 0.97
C ALA A 315 2.21 8.89 0.65
N GLN A 316 1.61 9.68 1.54
CA GLN A 316 0.25 10.18 1.37
C GLN A 316 0.05 11.13 0.17
N THR A 317 1.11 11.81 -0.27
CA THR A 317 1.02 12.82 -1.34
C THR A 317 1.46 12.29 -2.70
N LEU A 318 2.49 11.43 -2.75
CA LEU A 318 3.05 10.93 -4.01
C LEU A 318 2.25 9.76 -4.60
N GLU A 319 1.75 8.84 -3.75
CA GLU A 319 1.11 7.61 -4.20
C GLU A 319 0.07 7.80 -5.32
N PRO A 320 -0.90 8.73 -5.21
CA PRO A 320 -1.90 8.91 -6.26
C PRO A 320 -1.30 9.34 -7.60
N SER A 321 -0.10 9.90 -7.59
CA SER A 321 0.55 10.48 -8.78
C SER A 321 1.58 9.55 -9.42
N LEU A 322 1.94 8.44 -8.77
CA LEU A 322 2.94 7.50 -9.28
C LEU A 322 2.40 6.62 -10.42
N SER A 323 1.09 6.45 -10.52
CA SER A 323 0.44 5.63 -11.55
C SER A 323 0.52 6.29 -12.93
N GLY A 324 1.04 5.56 -13.92
CA GLY A 324 1.01 5.94 -15.32
C GLY A 324 -0.15 5.32 -16.11
N ALA A 325 -0.94 4.45 -15.50
CA ALA A 325 -2.10 3.84 -16.15
C ALA A 325 -3.19 4.89 -16.44
N ARG A 326 -3.78 4.80 -17.62
CA ARG A 326 -4.92 5.67 -17.95
C ARG A 326 -6.16 5.32 -17.12
N PRO A 327 -7.02 6.30 -16.79
CA PRO A 327 -8.32 6.02 -16.20
C PRO A 327 -9.21 5.24 -17.16
N PRO A 328 -10.20 4.47 -16.68
CA PRO A 328 -11.17 3.82 -17.55
C PRO A 328 -12.00 4.88 -18.32
N LEU A 329 -12.36 4.57 -19.54
CA LEU A 329 -13.34 5.35 -20.27
C LEU A 329 -14.72 5.22 -19.60
N SER A 330 -15.49 6.29 -19.53
CA SER A 330 -16.82 6.26 -18.94
C SER A 330 -17.87 6.85 -19.88
N SER A 331 -19.03 6.22 -19.96
CA SER A 331 -20.23 6.80 -20.56
C SER A 331 -21.09 7.54 -19.53
N VAL A 332 -20.64 7.66 -18.28
CA VAL A 332 -21.35 8.27 -17.14
C VAL A 332 -20.63 9.56 -16.71
N PRO A 333 -21.10 10.75 -17.12
CA PRO A 333 -20.44 12.02 -16.81
C PRO A 333 -20.28 12.29 -15.30
N GLN A 334 -21.23 11.82 -14.48
CA GLN A 334 -21.18 11.95 -13.03
C GLN A 334 -20.03 11.15 -12.42
N PHE A 335 -19.69 10.00 -12.99
CA PHE A 335 -18.55 9.20 -12.58
C PHE A 335 -17.23 9.93 -12.87
N ASP A 336 -17.09 10.52 -14.05
CA ASP A 336 -15.89 11.29 -14.40
C ASP A 336 -15.68 12.48 -13.45
N GLN A 337 -16.76 13.18 -13.09
CA GLN A 337 -16.70 14.28 -12.12
C GLN A 337 -16.30 13.78 -10.73
N MET A 338 -16.87 12.67 -10.28
CA MET A 338 -16.52 12.05 -9.00
C MET A 338 -15.05 11.63 -8.96
N MET A 339 -14.56 10.97 -10.01
CA MET A 339 -13.16 10.53 -10.11
C MET A 339 -12.19 11.71 -10.13
N GLN A 340 -12.55 12.82 -10.80
CA GLN A 340 -11.76 14.05 -10.77
C GLN A 340 -11.72 14.66 -9.37
N GLN A 341 -12.84 14.69 -8.65
CA GLN A 341 -12.91 15.22 -7.28
C GLN A 341 -12.13 14.35 -6.27
N MET A 342 -12.08 13.06 -6.50
CA MET A 342 -11.33 12.10 -5.67
C MET A 342 -9.83 12.08 -5.96
N GLY A 343 -9.34 12.89 -6.93
CA GLY A 343 -7.93 12.91 -7.29
C GLY A 343 -7.42 11.62 -7.94
N ALA A 344 -8.33 10.81 -8.48
CA ALA A 344 -8.02 9.51 -9.07
C ALA A 344 -7.20 9.58 -10.38
N HIS A 345 -6.83 10.78 -10.80
CA HIS A 345 -5.98 11.00 -11.96
C HIS A 345 -4.59 11.40 -11.46
N GLY A 346 -3.61 10.57 -11.71
CA GLY A 346 -2.22 10.89 -11.37
C GLY A 346 -1.80 12.23 -11.99
N ASP A 347 -1.43 13.19 -11.17
CA ASP A 347 -1.03 14.55 -11.60
C ASP A 347 0.20 14.58 -12.49
N TRP A 348 0.92 13.47 -12.60
CA TRP A 348 2.16 13.35 -13.36
C TRP A 348 1.97 12.76 -14.77
N GLY A 349 0.81 12.25 -15.10
CA GLY A 349 0.49 11.82 -16.47
C GLY A 349 0.72 12.96 -17.47
N GLY A 350 1.42 12.68 -18.57
CA GLY A 350 1.78 13.67 -19.59
C GLY A 350 2.85 14.69 -19.17
N ARG A 351 3.53 14.50 -18.03
CA ARG A 351 4.59 15.40 -17.53
C ARG A 351 5.99 14.79 -17.59
N ILE A 352 6.17 13.72 -18.32
CA ILE A 352 7.48 13.08 -18.50
C ILE A 352 8.49 14.10 -19.02
N ASN A 353 9.72 14.05 -18.50
CA ASN A 353 10.82 14.98 -18.74
C ASN A 353 10.59 16.42 -18.20
N THR A 354 9.60 16.64 -17.34
CA THR A 354 9.47 17.91 -16.63
C THR A 354 10.09 17.84 -15.23
N ARG A 355 10.48 19.02 -14.72
CA ARG A 355 11.01 19.14 -13.36
C ARG A 355 9.87 19.06 -12.34
N VAL A 356 9.96 18.11 -11.40
CA VAL A 356 8.97 17.90 -10.33
C VAL A 356 9.57 18.01 -8.93
N PHE A 357 10.88 17.87 -8.78
CA PHE A 357 11.66 18.02 -7.54
C PHE A 357 12.89 18.92 -7.73
N PRO A 358 13.63 19.28 -6.65
CA PRO A 358 14.95 19.89 -6.78
C PRO A 358 15.93 18.97 -7.54
N LEU A 359 16.88 19.57 -8.27
CA LEU A 359 17.81 18.82 -9.13
C LEU A 359 18.75 17.86 -8.37
N ASN A 360 18.85 17.99 -7.06
CA ASN A 360 19.64 17.09 -6.22
C ASN A 360 18.83 15.92 -5.63
N VAL A 361 17.57 15.75 -6.07
CA VAL A 361 16.67 14.69 -5.60
C VAL A 361 16.39 13.67 -6.69
N SER A 362 16.42 12.40 -6.32
CA SER A 362 15.98 11.26 -7.14
C SER A 362 15.03 10.38 -6.35
N LEU A 363 14.09 9.75 -7.03
CA LEU A 363 13.09 8.86 -6.45
C LEU A 363 13.04 7.56 -7.25
N THR A 364 13.20 6.44 -6.56
CA THR A 364 13.23 5.11 -7.17
C THR A 364 12.27 4.20 -6.46
N ASP A 365 11.50 3.40 -7.18
CA ASP A 365 10.78 2.25 -6.61
C ASP A 365 11.51 0.95 -6.98
N ASN A 366 11.74 0.08 -5.98
CA ASN A 366 12.43 -1.19 -6.22
C ASN A 366 11.78 -2.35 -5.46
N PRO A 367 10.83 -3.05 -6.09
CA PRO A 367 10.15 -4.19 -5.46
C PRO A 367 11.09 -5.35 -5.08
N THR A 368 12.23 -5.49 -5.75
CA THR A 368 13.15 -6.60 -5.48
C THR A 368 14.14 -6.34 -4.34
N ALA A 369 14.16 -5.10 -3.81
CA ALA A 369 14.98 -4.77 -2.65
C ALA A 369 14.31 -5.28 -1.36
N THR A 370 15.05 -6.00 -0.53
CA THR A 370 14.54 -6.56 0.74
C THR A 370 15.02 -5.77 1.95
N THR A 371 16.04 -4.93 1.81
CA THR A 371 16.60 -4.12 2.89
C THR A 371 17.11 -2.78 2.39
N PHE A 372 17.08 -1.78 3.27
CA PHE A 372 17.78 -0.51 3.09
C PHE A 372 18.68 -0.26 4.30
N GLN A 373 19.98 -0.13 4.08
CA GLN A 373 21.02 0.04 5.14
C GLN A 373 20.88 -0.99 6.29
N GLY A 374 20.48 -2.23 5.96
CA GLY A 374 20.29 -3.30 6.94
C GLY A 374 18.92 -3.32 7.63
N GLN A 375 18.06 -2.34 7.39
CA GLN A 375 16.66 -2.34 7.86
C GLN A 375 15.77 -3.06 6.86
N PRO A 376 14.84 -3.94 7.31
CA PRO A 376 13.94 -4.65 6.42
C PRO A 376 12.99 -3.70 5.68
N LEU A 377 12.78 -3.97 4.39
CA LEU A 377 11.75 -3.35 3.57
C LEU A 377 10.54 -4.30 3.50
N PHE A 378 9.36 -3.74 3.65
CA PHE A 378 8.12 -4.50 3.77
C PHE A 378 7.44 -4.77 2.43
N GLY A 379 7.66 -3.92 1.41
CA GLY A 379 6.99 -3.98 0.11
C GLY A 379 7.61 -4.92 -0.93
N SER A 380 8.50 -5.85 -0.55
CA SER A 380 9.28 -6.65 -1.51
C SER A 380 8.47 -7.78 -2.14
N TYR A 381 8.63 -7.96 -3.47
CA TYR A 381 8.09 -9.08 -4.25
C TYR A 381 8.87 -9.28 -5.56
N ASP A 382 8.75 -10.45 -6.20
CA ASP A 382 9.45 -10.82 -7.45
C ASP A 382 8.56 -10.74 -8.70
N VAL A 383 7.25 -10.95 -8.53
CA VAL A 383 6.25 -10.93 -9.61
C VAL A 383 5.01 -10.21 -9.09
N ASP A 384 4.45 -9.33 -9.90
CA ASP A 384 3.25 -8.59 -9.55
C ASP A 384 1.95 -9.42 -9.69
N ASP A 385 0.81 -8.84 -9.29
CA ASP A 385 -0.48 -9.54 -9.27
C ASP A 385 -1.10 -9.75 -10.66
N GLU A 386 -0.48 -9.23 -11.72
CA GLU A 386 -0.80 -9.54 -13.13
C GLU A 386 0.16 -10.53 -13.77
N GLY A 387 1.15 -11.01 -13.02
CA GLY A 387 2.11 -12.00 -13.47
C GLY A 387 3.28 -11.42 -14.27
N VAL A 388 3.59 -10.17 -14.07
CA VAL A 388 4.74 -9.50 -14.67
C VAL A 388 5.89 -9.45 -13.65
N ARG A 389 7.12 -9.74 -14.10
CA ARG A 389 8.28 -9.65 -13.20
C ARG A 389 8.49 -8.22 -12.74
N ALA A 390 8.67 -8.08 -11.43
CA ALA A 390 8.96 -6.82 -10.79
C ALA A 390 10.27 -6.20 -11.30
N GLN A 391 10.27 -4.91 -11.57
CA GLN A 391 11.42 -4.17 -12.08
C GLN A 391 11.68 -2.96 -11.19
N ARG A 392 12.95 -2.61 -11.02
CA ARG A 392 13.30 -1.32 -10.45
C ARG A 392 12.90 -0.21 -11.43
N VAL A 393 12.24 0.82 -10.93
CA VAL A 393 11.82 1.98 -11.72
C VAL A 393 12.44 3.25 -11.13
N ASP A 394 13.30 3.91 -11.89
CA ASP A 394 13.81 5.23 -11.54
C ASP A 394 12.77 6.27 -11.99
N ILE A 395 11.91 6.67 -11.04
CA ILE A 395 10.74 7.54 -11.27
C ILE A 395 11.21 8.97 -11.52
N ILE A 396 12.09 9.46 -10.65
CA ILE A 396 12.66 10.80 -10.74
C ILE A 396 14.18 10.69 -10.74
N GLU A 397 14.82 11.30 -11.73
CA GLU A 397 16.27 11.41 -11.81
C GLU A 397 16.68 12.88 -11.80
N ASN A 398 17.45 13.27 -10.79
CA ASN A 398 17.93 14.63 -10.64
C ASN A 398 16.80 15.67 -10.81
N GLY A 399 15.69 15.47 -10.09
CA GLY A 399 14.52 16.33 -10.06
C GLY A 399 13.60 16.25 -11.28
N ILE A 400 13.96 15.46 -12.29
CA ILE A 400 13.20 15.31 -13.53
C ILE A 400 12.41 14.00 -13.52
N LEU A 401 11.10 14.07 -13.78
CA LEU A 401 10.25 12.90 -13.92
C LEU A 401 10.65 12.10 -15.16
N LYS A 402 10.98 10.81 -14.99
CA LYS A 402 11.45 9.93 -16.06
C LYS A 402 10.49 8.78 -16.33
N ASN A 403 9.92 8.20 -15.30
CA ASN A 403 9.05 7.04 -15.41
C ASN A 403 7.87 7.15 -14.45
N LEU A 404 6.86 6.33 -14.70
CA LEU A 404 5.72 6.09 -13.82
C LEU A 404 5.57 4.59 -13.56
N LEU A 405 4.86 4.22 -12.52
CA LEU A 405 4.54 2.83 -12.21
C LEU A 405 3.44 2.36 -13.17
N MET A 406 3.62 1.15 -13.73
CA MET A 406 2.74 0.62 -14.75
C MET A 406 2.24 -0.77 -14.40
N SER A 407 0.95 -0.99 -14.61
CA SER A 407 0.32 -2.30 -14.74
C SER A 407 0.21 -2.71 -16.22
N ARG A 408 -0.48 -3.80 -16.51
CA ARG A 408 -0.78 -4.18 -17.90
C ARG A 408 -1.85 -3.28 -18.55
N ARG A 409 -2.31 -2.25 -17.86
CA ARG A 409 -3.13 -1.17 -18.43
C ARG A 409 -2.23 -0.05 -18.94
N PRO A 410 -2.07 0.11 -20.25
CA PRO A 410 -1.26 1.16 -20.83
C PRO A 410 -1.76 2.57 -20.49
N GLY A 411 -0.84 3.50 -20.44
CA GLY A 411 -1.09 4.93 -20.27
C GLY A 411 -0.61 5.75 -21.46
N PRO A 412 -0.78 7.07 -21.41
CA PRO A 412 -0.40 7.96 -22.52
C PRO A 412 1.12 8.01 -22.75
N ASP A 413 1.93 7.79 -21.71
CA ASP A 413 3.38 7.89 -21.78
C ASP A 413 4.08 6.53 -21.95
N PHE A 414 3.44 5.44 -21.48
CA PHE A 414 4.04 4.09 -21.46
C PHE A 414 3.00 3.03 -21.83
N GLU A 415 3.40 2.09 -22.68
CA GLU A 415 2.53 1.00 -23.14
C GLU A 415 2.75 -0.32 -22.40
N GLN A 416 3.93 -0.55 -21.84
CA GLN A 416 4.32 -1.81 -21.22
C GLN A 416 4.24 -1.73 -19.70
N SER A 417 3.90 -2.87 -19.07
CA SER A 417 4.00 -3.01 -17.61
C SER A 417 5.46 -3.02 -17.16
N ASN A 418 5.71 -2.45 -16.00
CA ASN A 418 7.00 -2.56 -15.30
C ASN A 418 6.90 -3.36 -14.00
N GLY A 419 5.86 -4.19 -13.88
CA GLY A 419 5.70 -5.12 -12.78
C GLY A 419 5.30 -4.47 -11.46
N HIS A 420 4.43 -3.45 -11.51
CA HIS A 420 3.93 -2.75 -10.33
C HIS A 420 2.41 -2.89 -10.14
N ALA A 421 1.79 -3.85 -10.81
CA ALA A 421 0.38 -4.13 -10.62
C ALA A 421 0.12 -4.81 -9.26
N ARG A 422 -0.45 -4.10 -8.31
CA ARG A 422 -0.74 -4.59 -6.96
C ARG A 422 -2.24 -4.51 -6.67
N SER A 423 -2.74 -5.44 -5.88
CA SER A 423 -4.14 -5.50 -5.51
C SER A 423 -4.33 -5.94 -4.07
N ALA A 424 -5.23 -5.29 -3.34
CA ALA A 424 -5.73 -5.82 -2.08
C ALA A 424 -6.68 -6.98 -2.39
N LEU A 425 -6.45 -8.13 -1.77
CA LEU A 425 -7.19 -9.36 -2.02
C LEU A 425 -7.21 -9.68 -3.53
N LEU A 426 -8.38 -9.79 -4.15
CA LEU A 426 -8.54 -10.03 -5.58
C LEU A 426 -9.20 -8.84 -6.32
N SER A 427 -9.04 -7.63 -5.81
CA SER A 427 -9.46 -6.42 -6.52
C SER A 427 -8.75 -6.26 -7.87
N VAL A 428 -9.14 -5.29 -8.66
CA VAL A 428 -8.47 -4.99 -9.93
C VAL A 428 -7.08 -4.44 -9.63
N PRO A 429 -5.99 -5.06 -10.12
CA PRO A 429 -4.64 -4.59 -9.87
C PRO A 429 -4.43 -3.16 -10.39
N GLN A 430 -3.77 -2.34 -9.57
CA GLN A 430 -3.42 -0.95 -9.88
C GLN A 430 -1.90 -0.77 -9.80
N PRO A 431 -1.32 0.16 -10.57
CA PRO A 431 0.07 0.52 -10.39
C PRO A 431 0.27 1.22 -9.04
N LEU A 432 0.95 0.55 -8.10
CA LEU A 432 1.20 1.04 -6.76
C LEU A 432 2.68 0.89 -6.40
N SER A 433 3.18 1.75 -5.52
CA SER A 433 4.54 1.64 -5.04
C SER A 433 4.76 0.40 -4.18
N SER A 434 6.00 0.01 -4.09
CA SER A 434 6.47 -1.11 -3.29
C SER A 434 7.47 -0.65 -2.23
N ASN A 435 8.70 -0.39 -2.65
CA ASN A 435 9.79 0.12 -1.82
C ASN A 435 10.30 1.43 -2.44
N LEU A 436 9.63 2.52 -2.10
CA LEU A 436 9.92 3.84 -2.61
C LEU A 436 11.11 4.45 -1.85
N VAL A 437 12.18 4.79 -2.54
CA VAL A 437 13.41 5.33 -1.95
C VAL A 437 13.66 6.74 -2.45
N PHE A 438 13.53 7.71 -1.54
CA PHE A 438 13.96 9.08 -1.76
C PHE A 438 15.48 9.16 -1.58
N GLN A 439 16.17 9.69 -2.56
CA GLN A 439 17.61 9.88 -2.56
C GLN A 439 17.93 11.35 -2.80
N ALA A 440 18.94 11.86 -2.11
CA ALA A 440 19.38 13.23 -2.32
C ALA A 440 20.90 13.36 -2.21
N THR A 441 21.43 14.32 -2.96
CA THR A 441 22.80 14.82 -2.78
C THR A 441 22.75 16.15 -2.02
N ASN A 442 23.87 16.55 -1.40
CA ASN A 442 23.97 17.78 -0.60
C ASN A 442 23.01 17.79 0.62
N THR A 443 22.95 16.65 1.32
CA THR A 443 22.20 16.51 2.57
C THR A 443 22.90 17.20 3.73
N LEU A 444 22.12 17.59 4.73
CA LEU A 444 22.57 18.30 5.95
C LEU A 444 22.51 17.34 7.15
N SER A 445 23.38 17.56 8.12
CA SER A 445 23.20 16.93 9.44
C SER A 445 21.91 17.44 10.10
N PRO A 446 21.30 16.69 11.04
CA PRO A 446 20.11 17.16 11.75
C PRO A 446 20.31 18.53 12.39
N ASP A 447 21.49 18.80 12.97
CA ASP A 447 21.83 20.09 13.59
C ASP A 447 21.92 21.23 12.54
N ASP A 448 22.54 20.99 11.39
CA ASP A 448 22.65 21.97 10.31
C ASP A 448 21.28 22.23 9.67
N LEU A 449 20.45 21.20 9.51
CA LEU A 449 19.09 21.33 9.00
C LEU A 449 18.22 22.15 9.95
N ARG A 450 18.31 21.87 11.25
CA ARG A 450 17.61 22.63 12.28
C ARG A 450 18.08 24.09 12.34
N LYS A 451 19.38 24.33 12.24
CA LYS A 451 19.92 25.69 12.16
C LYS A 451 19.37 26.42 10.95
N LYS A 452 19.41 25.80 9.76
CA LYS A 452 18.85 26.37 8.53
C LYS A 452 17.37 26.68 8.66
N PHE A 453 16.59 25.79 9.29
CA PHE A 453 15.18 26.00 9.60
C PHE A 453 14.97 27.28 10.42
N LEU A 454 15.69 27.44 11.53
CA LEU A 454 15.60 28.64 12.39
C LEU A 454 16.09 29.91 11.67
N ASP A 455 17.11 29.83 10.82
CA ASP A 455 17.60 30.93 10.03
C ASP A 455 16.54 31.44 9.02
N ILE A 456 15.82 30.51 8.35
CA ILE A 456 14.70 30.84 7.44
C ILE A 456 13.55 31.47 8.24
N CYS A 457 13.17 30.90 9.39
CA CYS A 457 12.16 31.48 10.28
C CYS A 457 12.48 32.91 10.67
N LYS A 458 13.71 33.13 11.08
CA LYS A 458 14.21 34.48 11.46
C LYS A 458 14.18 35.47 10.28
N SER A 459 14.56 35.00 9.08
CA SER A 459 14.55 35.86 7.88
C SER A 459 13.13 36.28 7.47
N ASN A 460 12.14 35.41 7.75
CA ASN A 460 10.72 35.66 7.52
C ASN A 460 10.09 36.54 8.65
N GLY A 461 10.86 36.93 9.66
CA GLY A 461 10.39 37.73 10.79
C GLY A 461 9.48 36.97 11.77
N GLN A 462 9.46 35.66 11.71
CA GLN A 462 8.65 34.80 12.58
C GLN A 462 9.32 34.65 13.95
N GLN A 463 8.52 34.60 15.02
CA GLN A 463 9.01 34.38 16.38
C GLN A 463 9.18 32.87 16.67
N TRP A 464 8.41 32.04 15.99
CA TRP A 464 8.43 30.58 16.05
C TRP A 464 8.03 30.00 14.69
N CYS A 465 8.43 28.78 14.42
CA CYS A 465 8.02 27.99 13.27
C CYS A 465 7.60 26.58 13.69
N ILE A 466 7.08 25.82 12.74
CA ILE A 466 6.51 24.51 13.01
C ILE A 466 7.49 23.38 12.65
N GLU A 467 7.63 22.45 13.58
CA GLU A 467 8.26 21.16 13.37
C GLU A 467 7.22 20.05 13.55
N ILE A 468 7.15 19.13 12.59
CA ILE A 468 6.23 17.99 12.62
C ILE A 468 7.05 16.71 12.77
N LYS A 469 6.91 16.03 13.92
CA LYS A 469 7.66 14.80 14.21
C LYS A 469 6.90 13.55 13.84
N ARG A 470 5.56 13.64 13.72
CA ARG A 470 4.72 12.49 13.39
C ARG A 470 3.45 12.91 12.66
N MET A 471 3.13 12.16 11.62
CA MET A 471 1.86 12.26 10.91
C MET A 471 0.88 11.19 11.40
N ASP A 472 -0.41 11.41 11.17
CA ASP A 472 -1.42 10.38 11.35
C ASP A 472 -1.27 9.27 10.28
N ASN A 473 -1.75 8.08 10.63
CA ASN A 473 -1.88 6.98 9.70
C ASN A 473 -3.36 6.86 9.29
N PRO A 474 -3.74 7.26 8.06
CA PRO A 474 -5.13 7.26 7.62
C PRO A 474 -5.80 5.88 7.73
N ALA A 475 -5.03 4.80 7.53
CA ALA A 475 -5.53 3.44 7.62
C ALA A 475 -5.97 3.06 9.04
N LEU A 476 -5.22 3.51 10.06
CA LEU A 476 -5.55 3.27 11.47
C LEU A 476 -6.58 4.26 11.99
N ALA A 477 -6.54 5.52 11.53
CA ALA A 477 -7.53 6.53 11.87
C ALA A 477 -8.94 6.11 11.43
N ALA A 478 -9.09 5.51 10.26
CA ALA A 478 -10.37 5.00 9.77
C ALA A 478 -10.97 3.88 10.65
N GLN A 479 -10.12 3.12 11.36
CA GLN A 479 -10.58 2.08 12.30
C GLN A 479 -11.10 2.65 13.64
N THR A 480 -10.62 3.82 14.05
CA THR A 480 -11.04 4.48 15.30
C THR A 480 -12.28 5.34 15.11
N GLN A 481 -12.55 5.79 13.89
CA GLN A 481 -13.75 6.53 13.52
C GLN A 481 -14.92 5.56 13.31
N GLN A 482 -15.44 5.00 14.40
CA GLN A 482 -16.56 4.05 14.34
C GLN A 482 -17.92 4.69 14.02
N ASP A 483 -18.01 6.01 13.97
CA ASP A 483 -19.28 6.70 13.72
C ASP A 483 -19.20 7.62 12.49
N PHE A 484 -20.17 7.44 11.58
CA PHE A 484 -20.45 8.38 10.49
C PHE A 484 -20.58 9.84 10.99
N SER A 485 -20.90 10.03 12.29
CA SER A 485 -20.89 11.33 12.96
C SER A 485 -19.51 11.99 13.03
N ASP A 486 -18.43 11.22 13.12
CA ASP A 486 -17.06 11.77 13.19
C ASP A 486 -16.59 12.26 11.83
N ILE A 487 -16.97 11.58 10.75
CA ILE A 487 -16.71 12.02 9.37
C ILE A 487 -17.46 13.33 9.09
N ILE A 488 -18.77 13.39 9.47
CA ILE A 488 -19.57 14.61 9.29
C ILE A 488 -19.03 15.74 10.18
N SER A 489 -18.59 15.45 11.40
CA SER A 489 -18.00 16.48 12.26
C SER A 489 -16.64 16.96 11.74
N GLY A 490 -15.81 16.11 11.15
CA GLY A 490 -14.57 16.51 10.47
C GLY A 490 -14.86 17.48 9.31
N ILE A 491 -15.81 17.13 8.44
CA ILE A 491 -16.25 18.00 7.33
C ILE A 491 -16.85 19.31 7.88
N ALA A 492 -17.64 19.26 8.94
CA ALA A 492 -18.22 20.45 9.58
C ALA A 492 -17.15 21.34 10.26
N GLN A 493 -16.00 20.77 10.61
CA GLN A 493 -14.83 21.46 11.16
C GLN A 493 -13.92 22.05 10.06
N GLY A 494 -14.30 21.93 8.80
CA GLY A 494 -13.57 22.52 7.67
C GLY A 494 -12.44 21.66 7.11
N LEU A 495 -12.35 20.39 7.50
CA LEU A 495 -11.42 19.45 6.89
C LEU A 495 -11.84 19.17 5.44
N SER A 496 -10.92 19.37 4.53
CA SER A 496 -11.07 19.03 3.11
C SER A 496 -10.51 17.65 2.84
N SER A 497 -10.99 16.97 1.82
CA SER A 497 -10.50 15.64 1.42
C SER A 497 -8.99 15.59 1.05
N GLY A 498 -8.36 16.75 0.89
CA GLY A 498 -6.93 16.89 0.62
C GLY A 498 -6.07 17.25 1.83
N ASP A 499 -6.67 17.48 3.01
CA ASP A 499 -5.92 17.84 4.20
C ASP A 499 -5.17 16.65 4.79
N ARG A 500 -3.99 16.91 5.36
CA ARG A 500 -3.16 15.91 6.02
C ARG A 500 -3.11 16.22 7.51
N LEU A 501 -3.24 15.19 8.34
CA LEU A 501 -3.31 15.34 9.79
C LEU A 501 -1.97 15.01 10.44
N PRO A 502 -1.23 15.99 10.95
CA PRO A 502 -0.08 15.74 11.81
C PRO A 502 -0.54 15.46 13.25
N LEU A 503 0.13 14.53 13.92
CA LEU A 503 -0.16 14.17 15.32
C LEU A 503 0.76 14.89 16.30
N MET A 504 2.08 14.87 16.04
CA MET A 504 3.06 15.48 16.93
C MET A 504 3.63 16.74 16.28
N VAL A 505 3.11 17.87 16.69
CA VAL A 505 3.42 19.20 16.15
C VAL A 505 4.02 20.08 17.22
N TYR A 506 5.11 20.73 16.91
CA TYR A 506 5.83 21.60 17.83
C TYR A 506 6.01 23.00 17.25
N ARG A 507 5.78 24.02 18.08
CA ARG A 507 6.32 25.36 17.86
C ARG A 507 7.76 25.37 18.30
N VAL A 508 8.65 25.78 17.42
CA VAL A 508 10.08 25.93 17.72
C VAL A 508 10.40 27.41 17.74
N TYR A 509 10.77 27.93 18.90
CA TYR A 509 11.01 29.36 19.08
C TYR A 509 12.39 29.76 18.55
N VAL A 510 12.42 30.84 17.76
CA VAL A 510 13.65 31.36 17.11
C VAL A 510 14.66 31.92 18.14
N SER A 511 14.18 32.40 19.29
CA SER A 511 15.00 33.02 20.32
C SER A 511 16.03 32.08 20.95
N ASP A 512 15.66 30.85 21.22
CA ASP A 512 16.45 29.87 21.98
C ASP A 512 16.31 28.43 21.48
N GLY A 513 15.45 28.19 20.46
CA GLY A 513 15.23 26.87 19.88
C GLY A 513 14.41 25.92 20.76
N HIS A 514 13.76 26.40 21.86
CA HIS A 514 12.90 25.51 22.63
C HIS A 514 11.65 25.10 21.86
N GLU A 515 11.11 23.93 22.21
CA GLU A 515 9.95 23.32 21.55
C GLU A 515 8.74 23.35 22.48
N GLU A 516 7.60 23.76 21.96
CA GLU A 516 6.32 23.70 22.64
C GLU A 516 5.37 22.80 21.84
N LEU A 517 4.92 21.70 22.47
CA LEU A 517 3.92 20.82 21.86
C LEU A 517 2.60 21.57 21.67
N VAL A 518 2.00 21.43 20.48
CA VAL A 518 0.68 22.01 20.14
C VAL A 518 -0.22 20.96 19.52
N ARG A 519 -1.54 21.18 19.53
CA ARG A 519 -2.54 20.23 19.02
C ARG A 519 -3.51 20.89 18.03
N GLY A 520 -4.32 20.04 17.37
CA GLY A 520 -5.39 20.47 16.48
C GLY A 520 -4.91 21.06 15.15
N ALA A 521 -3.69 20.73 14.71
CA ALA A 521 -3.17 21.15 13.41
C ALA A 521 -3.71 20.28 12.27
N HIS A 522 -3.94 20.89 11.12
CA HIS A 522 -4.10 20.20 9.85
C HIS A 522 -3.34 20.93 8.76
N ILE A 523 -2.67 20.20 7.87
CA ILE A 523 -1.92 20.74 6.75
C ILE A 523 -2.91 20.94 5.60
N LYS A 524 -3.08 22.18 5.15
CA LYS A 524 -4.00 22.54 4.08
C LYS A 524 -3.31 22.43 2.73
N GLY A 525 -3.98 21.75 1.79
CA GLY A 525 -3.63 21.82 0.36
C GLY A 525 -2.19 21.43 0.00
N LEU A 526 -1.53 20.58 0.79
CA LEU A 526 -0.18 20.12 0.48
C LEU A 526 -0.21 19.23 -0.77
N ASP A 527 0.18 19.80 -1.89
CA ASP A 527 0.24 19.16 -3.18
C ASP A 527 1.69 18.88 -3.63
N LEU A 528 1.82 18.21 -4.78
CA LEU A 528 3.12 17.89 -5.37
C LEU A 528 4.01 19.11 -5.66
N ARG A 529 3.44 20.31 -5.73
CA ARG A 529 4.19 21.53 -6.05
C ARG A 529 5.06 21.95 -4.87
N ALA A 530 4.63 21.67 -3.65
CA ALA A 530 5.39 21.97 -2.44
C ALA A 530 6.77 21.31 -2.46
N PHE A 531 6.88 20.11 -3.03
CA PHE A 531 8.14 19.38 -3.13
C PHE A 531 9.09 19.87 -4.23
N ARG A 532 8.68 20.82 -5.08
CA ARG A 532 9.59 21.47 -6.05
C ARG A 532 10.55 22.47 -5.39
N ALA A 533 10.24 22.91 -4.19
CA ALA A 533 10.95 23.94 -3.44
C ALA A 533 11.34 23.46 -2.03
N ILE A 534 11.97 22.26 -1.95
CA ILE A 534 12.52 21.77 -0.69
C ILE A 534 13.73 22.63 -0.32
N ALA A 535 13.64 23.33 0.80
CA ALA A 535 14.70 24.21 1.29
C ALA A 535 15.90 23.45 1.87
N GLY A 536 15.65 22.32 2.52
CA GLY A 536 16.68 21.49 3.15
C GLY A 536 16.31 20.02 3.21
N ILE A 537 17.33 19.17 3.14
CA ILE A 537 17.17 17.71 3.16
C ILE A 537 18.18 17.17 4.18
N GLY A 538 17.69 16.37 5.12
CA GLY A 538 18.50 15.70 6.13
C GLY A 538 19.32 14.53 5.57
N ASN A 539 20.27 14.03 6.38
CA ASN A 539 21.02 12.79 6.10
C ASN A 539 20.57 11.61 6.99
N ASP A 540 19.49 11.80 7.72
CA ASP A 540 18.89 10.91 8.71
C ASP A 540 17.81 10.02 8.10
N PHE A 541 18.15 9.28 7.05
CA PHE A 541 17.21 8.42 6.34
C PHE A 541 16.59 7.37 7.27
N THR A 542 15.27 7.23 7.21
CA THR A 542 14.51 6.21 7.92
C THR A 542 13.66 5.37 6.99
N VAL A 543 13.41 4.11 7.37
CA VAL A 543 12.46 3.23 6.70
C VAL A 543 11.11 3.37 7.40
N TYR A 544 10.09 3.73 6.66
CA TYR A 544 8.70 3.76 7.10
C TYR A 544 7.94 2.64 6.39
N ASN A 545 7.65 1.57 7.13
CA ASN A 545 6.85 0.44 6.66
C ASN A 545 5.39 0.70 6.97
N PHE A 546 4.51 0.47 6.02
CA PHE A 546 3.07 0.73 6.16
C PHE A 546 2.24 -0.22 5.30
N MET A 547 0.97 -0.34 5.66
CA MET A 547 -0.03 -1.00 4.82
C MET A 547 -0.68 0.07 3.94
N GLN A 548 -0.47 -0.06 2.63
CA GLN A 548 -1.15 0.79 1.68
C GLN A 548 -2.59 0.30 1.53
N ASN A 549 -3.55 1.16 1.83
CA ASN A 549 -4.92 0.90 1.43
C ASN A 549 -4.97 1.07 -0.09
N ALA A 550 -4.99 -0.04 -0.82
CA ALA A 550 -5.63 0.03 -2.12
C ALA A 550 -7.04 0.52 -1.81
N GLU A 551 -7.34 1.75 -2.20
CA GLU A 551 -8.70 2.29 -2.06
C GLU A 551 -9.63 1.17 -2.48
N ALA A 552 -10.47 0.70 -1.55
CA ALA A 552 -11.52 -0.23 -1.85
C ALA A 552 -12.20 0.35 -3.07
N GLY A 553 -11.92 -0.26 -4.22
CA GLY A 553 -12.29 0.37 -5.49
C GLY A 553 -13.77 0.66 -5.38
N ILE A 554 -14.21 1.80 -5.86
CA ILE A 554 -15.59 2.31 -5.95
C ILE A 554 -16.60 1.25 -6.46
N THR A 555 -16.16 0.05 -6.66
CA THR A 555 -16.86 -1.13 -7.14
C THR A 555 -17.47 -1.95 -6.00
N GLY A 556 -18.19 -1.33 -5.06
CA GLY A 556 -19.12 -1.94 -4.07
C GLY A 556 -19.31 -3.47 -4.12
N THR A 557 -18.25 -4.25 -4.07
CA THR A 557 -18.36 -5.70 -3.95
C THR A 557 -18.36 -6.08 -2.47
N ALA A 558 -19.00 -7.19 -2.12
CA ALA A 558 -19.08 -7.74 -0.75
C ALA A 558 -17.69 -7.95 -0.09
N LEU A 559 -16.60 -7.77 -0.81
CA LEU A 559 -15.21 -7.75 -0.34
C LEU A 559 -14.82 -6.47 0.40
N ASP A 560 -15.60 -5.37 0.25
CA ASP A 560 -15.41 -4.13 1.04
C ASP A 560 -15.61 -4.31 2.54
N THR A 561 -16.19 -5.44 2.96
CA THR A 561 -16.39 -5.79 4.37
C THR A 561 -15.07 -6.15 5.08
N PHE A 562 -14.00 -6.40 4.33
CA PHE A 562 -12.66 -6.65 4.85
C PHE A 562 -11.74 -5.42 4.78
N GLY A 563 -12.31 -4.22 4.80
CA GLY A 563 -11.58 -2.95 4.88
C GLY A 563 -10.74 -2.76 6.15
N SER A 564 -10.28 -3.87 6.73
CA SER A 564 -9.28 -3.88 7.79
C SER A 564 -7.89 -3.72 7.19
N VAL A 565 -6.97 -3.15 7.94
CA VAL A 565 -5.54 -3.05 7.60
C VAL A 565 -4.95 -4.42 7.24
N GLU A 566 -5.53 -5.52 7.73
CA GLU A 566 -5.17 -6.90 7.42
C GLU A 566 -5.24 -7.23 5.91
N GLY A 567 -6.05 -6.50 5.15
CA GLY A 567 -6.19 -6.64 3.69
C GLY A 567 -5.39 -5.63 2.86
N GLY A 568 -4.61 -4.76 3.49
CA GLY A 568 -3.80 -3.75 2.80
C GLY A 568 -2.60 -4.35 2.05
N ILE A 569 -1.94 -3.52 1.27
CA ILE A 569 -0.78 -3.90 0.48
C ILE A 569 0.51 -3.48 1.22
N PRO A 570 1.41 -4.42 1.56
CA PRO A 570 2.68 -4.10 2.18
C PRO A 570 3.50 -3.15 1.32
N SER A 571 3.97 -2.05 1.92
CA SER A 571 4.77 -1.03 1.23
C SER A 571 5.79 -0.40 2.18
N SER A 572 6.84 0.15 1.62
CA SER A 572 7.86 0.89 2.35
C SER A 572 8.19 2.19 1.65
N ILE A 573 8.49 3.22 2.44
CA ILE A 573 9.13 4.43 1.92
C ILE A 573 10.35 4.76 2.77
N VAL A 574 11.42 5.12 2.10
CA VAL A 574 12.66 5.59 2.71
C VAL A 574 12.80 7.07 2.45
N ALA A 575 12.83 7.87 3.48
CA ALA A 575 13.01 9.32 3.35
C ALA A 575 13.81 9.91 4.53
N PRO A 576 14.51 11.03 4.33
CA PRO A 576 15.15 11.81 5.39
C PRO A 576 14.22 12.90 5.90
N SER A 577 14.62 13.63 6.92
CA SER A 577 13.98 14.87 7.32
C SER A 577 13.96 15.89 6.18
N LEU A 578 12.82 16.60 6.02
CA LEU A 578 12.60 17.56 4.95
C LEU A 578 12.19 18.91 5.52
N LEU A 579 12.79 19.97 5.00
CA LEU A 579 12.43 21.36 5.28
C LEU A 579 11.73 21.96 4.06
N LEU A 580 10.45 22.30 4.20
CA LEU A 580 9.66 23.02 3.21
C LEU A 580 9.55 24.51 3.62
N GLU A 581 9.61 25.42 2.65
CA GLU A 581 9.62 26.88 2.94
C GLU A 581 8.22 27.44 3.18
N ASP A 582 7.22 26.88 2.51
CA ASP A 582 5.88 27.43 2.47
C ASP A 582 4.85 26.30 2.61
N VAL A 583 4.33 26.17 3.84
CA VAL A 583 3.28 25.20 4.18
C VAL A 583 2.21 25.93 4.98
N GLU A 584 0.97 25.75 4.57
CA GLU A 584 -0.18 26.29 5.29
C GLU A 584 -0.72 25.23 6.27
N LEU A 585 -0.80 25.61 7.56
CA LEU A 585 -1.50 24.83 8.57
C LEU A 585 -2.73 25.60 9.05
N GLY A 586 -3.85 24.88 9.16
CA GLY A 586 -5.04 25.35 9.85
C GLY A 586 -5.04 24.89 11.30
N GLY A 587 -5.54 25.75 12.19
CA GLY A 587 -5.92 25.36 13.53
C GLY A 587 -7.34 24.79 13.57
N PHE A 588 -7.67 24.14 14.67
CA PHE A 588 -9.04 23.68 14.94
C PHE A 588 -9.96 24.89 15.21
N HIS A 589 -11.01 25.05 14.42
CA HIS A 589 -11.96 26.16 14.54
C HIS A 589 -13.33 25.76 15.11
N GLY A 590 -13.49 24.51 15.59
CA GLY A 590 -14.72 24.02 16.19
C GLY A 590 -14.85 24.44 17.67
N GLU A 591 -16.09 24.46 18.17
CA GLU A 591 -16.31 24.46 19.62
C GLU A 591 -16.33 22.98 20.09
N PRO A 592 -15.26 22.51 20.75
CA PRO A 592 -15.20 21.12 21.19
C PRO A 592 -16.28 20.89 22.23
N ARG A 593 -17.06 19.84 22.05
CA ARG A 593 -18.09 19.47 23.03
C ARG A 593 -17.48 18.53 24.05
N ARG A 594 -17.23 19.06 25.25
CA ARG A 594 -16.80 18.21 26.35
C ARG A 594 -17.88 17.22 26.70
N LEU A 595 -17.62 15.93 26.45
CA LEU A 595 -18.51 14.87 26.92
C LEU A 595 -18.40 14.76 28.43
N PRO A 596 -19.52 14.60 29.17
CA PRO A 596 -19.48 14.36 30.62
C PRO A 596 -18.87 12.97 30.86
N LEU A 597 -17.67 12.94 31.43
CA LEU A 597 -16.98 11.70 31.79
C LEU A 597 -16.92 11.58 33.29
N LEU A 598 -17.26 10.41 33.78
CA LEU A 598 -16.97 10.03 35.16
C LEU A 598 -15.47 9.73 35.28
N PRO A 599 -14.84 10.03 36.42
CA PRO A 599 -13.47 9.60 36.67
C PRO A 599 -13.35 8.09 36.46
N ALA A 600 -12.23 7.68 35.82
CA ALA A 600 -11.94 6.26 35.66
C ALA A 600 -11.93 5.52 37.00
N PRO A 601 -12.40 4.26 37.07
CA PRO A 601 -12.26 3.47 38.29
C PRO A 601 -10.75 3.31 38.58
N SER A 602 -10.37 3.39 39.87
CA SER A 602 -8.99 3.12 40.26
C SER A 602 -8.64 1.68 39.86
N LEU A 603 -7.79 1.56 38.86
CA LEU A 603 -7.26 0.26 38.42
C LEU A 603 -6.16 -0.15 39.41
N GLN A 604 -6.51 -0.98 40.42
CA GLN A 604 -5.61 -1.57 41.40
C GLN A 604 -4.83 -2.74 40.80
#